data_f457307e8f0b407c170ded4c5b04d49c
#
_entry.id   f457307e8f0b407c170ded4c5b04d49c
#
_cell.length_a   1.000
_cell.length_b   1.000
_cell.length_c   1.000
_cell.angle_alpha   90.00
_cell.angle_beta   90.00
_cell.angle_gamma   90.00
#
_symmetry.space_group_name_H-M   'P 1'
#
loop_
_entity.id
_entity.type
_entity.pdbx_description
1 polymer ?
#
loop_
_entity_poly.entity_id
_entity_poly.type
_entity_poly.pdbx_seq_one_letter_code
_entity_poly.pdbx_strand_id
1 'polypeptide(L)'
;MNVVGYGGGTDSTAMLVGLWRHHVPVDLILFADPGAEQPHTYAYLDTMSRWLENHGMPAITRVWYTEKNGQRLTLEQECLRSGTLPSIAYGYKKCSLKHKVAPQEKFCRHYQPCIDAWEKGEKVVKFIGYDAGEERRLLNALPHDLQDKKYQKEYPLMEWGWSRKDCIQAIRDAGLPLPGKSSCFFCPSMKR
;
A
#
# COMPACT_ATOMS: atom_id res chain seq x y z
N MET A 1 -15.22 -4.58 -7.24
CA MET A 1 -14.38 -4.92 -6.04
C MET A 1 -13.23 -3.92 -5.96
N ASN A 2 -13.16 -3.13 -4.88
CA ASN A 2 -12.25 -2.01 -4.72
C ASN A 2 -11.26 -2.29 -3.57
N VAL A 3 -9.97 -2.38 -3.90
CA VAL A 3 -8.90 -2.74 -2.97
C VAL A 3 -7.93 -1.57 -2.80
N VAL A 4 -7.59 -1.23 -1.57
CA VAL A 4 -6.60 -0.20 -1.25
C VAL A 4 -5.29 -0.85 -0.81
N GLY A 5 -4.19 -0.51 -1.47
CA GLY A 5 -2.84 -0.79 -0.98
C GLY A 5 -2.41 0.26 0.04
N TYR A 6 -2.56 -0.04 1.34
CA TYR A 6 -2.20 0.89 2.41
C TYR A 6 -0.75 0.69 2.86
N GLY A 7 0.05 1.74 2.84
CA GLY A 7 1.47 1.69 3.21
C GLY A 7 1.81 2.30 4.57
N GLY A 8 0.83 2.84 5.31
CA GLY A 8 1.05 3.53 6.58
C GLY A 8 1.77 4.87 6.48
N GLY A 9 1.95 5.39 5.27
CA GLY A 9 2.57 6.71 5.03
C GLY A 9 1.54 7.78 4.67
N THR A 10 2.02 9.02 4.48
CA THR A 10 1.18 10.20 4.23
C THR A 10 0.26 10.01 3.04
N ASP A 11 0.78 9.60 1.88
CA ASP A 11 -0.02 9.56 0.65
C ASP A 11 -1.12 8.49 0.72
N SER A 12 -0.81 7.30 1.21
CA SER A 12 -1.82 6.25 1.38
C SER A 12 -2.85 6.57 2.47
N THR A 13 -2.47 7.34 3.50
CA THR A 13 -3.42 7.84 4.52
C THR A 13 -4.32 8.91 3.94
N ALA A 14 -3.76 9.90 3.23
CA ALA A 14 -4.52 10.94 2.54
C ALA A 14 -5.47 10.34 1.50
N MET A 15 -5.04 9.32 0.77
CA MET A 15 -5.88 8.62 -0.18
C MET A 15 -7.10 7.98 0.48
N LEU A 16 -6.93 7.30 1.62
CA LEU A 16 -8.07 6.72 2.37
C LEU A 16 -9.04 7.82 2.86
N VAL A 17 -8.51 8.93 3.37
CA VAL A 17 -9.33 10.11 3.75
C VAL A 17 -10.08 10.68 2.55
N GLY A 18 -9.40 10.81 1.40
CA GLY A 18 -10.01 11.30 0.17
C GLY A 18 -11.10 10.37 -0.35
N LEU A 19 -10.85 9.06 -0.41
CA LEU A 19 -11.83 8.06 -0.83
C LEU A 19 -13.10 8.14 0.03
N TRP A 20 -12.94 8.25 1.35
CA TRP A 20 -14.06 8.46 2.26
C TRP A 20 -14.82 9.78 1.98
N ARG A 21 -14.11 10.90 1.82
CA ARG A 21 -14.73 12.23 1.54
C ARG A 21 -15.49 12.26 0.22
N HIS A 22 -14.97 11.58 -0.79
CA HIS A 22 -15.60 11.49 -2.11
C HIS A 22 -16.61 10.36 -2.23
N HIS A 23 -16.93 9.68 -1.11
CA HIS A 23 -17.88 8.55 -1.07
C HIS A 23 -17.51 7.42 -2.07
N VAL A 24 -16.23 7.25 -2.35
CA VAL A 24 -15.78 6.13 -3.19
C VAL A 24 -15.78 4.85 -2.36
N PRO A 25 -16.50 3.80 -2.78
CA PRO A 25 -16.59 2.57 -2.00
C PRO A 25 -15.22 1.88 -1.93
N VAL A 26 -14.88 1.41 -0.73
CA VAL A 26 -13.68 0.61 -0.46
C VAL A 26 -14.13 -0.70 0.15
N ASP A 27 -13.74 -1.83 -0.44
CA ASP A 27 -14.16 -3.16 0.02
C ASP A 27 -13.06 -3.85 0.84
N LEU A 28 -11.79 -3.52 0.60
CA LEU A 28 -10.65 -4.16 1.25
C LEU A 28 -9.46 -3.20 1.37
N ILE A 29 -8.86 -3.14 2.55
CA ILE A 29 -7.63 -2.38 2.82
C ILE A 29 -6.53 -3.35 3.21
N LEU A 30 -5.46 -3.43 2.40
CA LEU A 30 -4.34 -4.34 2.60
C LEU A 30 -3.08 -3.58 3.05
N PHE A 31 -2.56 -3.94 4.21
CA PHE A 31 -1.23 -3.55 4.66
C PHE A 31 -0.27 -4.73 4.53
N ALA A 32 0.67 -4.62 3.61
CA ALA A 32 1.72 -5.62 3.47
C ALA A 32 2.86 -5.32 4.45
N ASP A 33 2.99 -6.19 5.46
CA ASP A 33 3.95 -6.05 6.55
C ASP A 33 5.25 -6.80 6.24
N PRO A 34 6.36 -6.09 5.96
CA PRO A 34 7.66 -6.72 5.76
C PRO A 34 8.31 -7.21 7.07
N GLY A 35 7.71 -6.93 8.24
CA GLY A 35 8.28 -7.22 9.56
C GLY A 35 9.47 -6.35 9.94
N ALA A 36 9.66 -5.22 9.28
CA ALA A 36 10.80 -4.33 9.45
C ALA A 36 10.45 -2.84 9.25
N GLU A 37 9.17 -2.48 9.29
CA GLU A 37 8.77 -1.07 9.21
C GLU A 37 9.22 -0.30 10.46
N GLN A 38 9.32 1.01 10.34
CA GLN A 38 9.59 1.88 11.49
C GLN A 38 8.54 1.68 12.59
N PRO A 39 8.92 1.72 13.89
CA PRO A 39 7.98 1.53 15.00
C PRO A 39 6.78 2.48 14.95
N HIS A 40 6.99 3.73 14.53
CA HIS A 40 5.91 4.70 14.39
C HIS A 40 4.90 4.32 13.29
N THR A 41 5.32 3.57 12.26
CA THR A 41 4.40 3.07 11.24
C THR A 41 3.44 2.06 11.85
N TYR A 42 3.93 1.13 12.67
CA TYR A 42 3.07 0.17 13.36
C TYR A 42 2.11 0.84 14.34
N ALA A 43 2.60 1.81 15.14
CA ALA A 43 1.73 2.58 16.04
C ALA A 43 0.66 3.38 15.28
N TYR A 44 0.99 3.87 14.09
CA TYR A 44 0.05 4.61 13.27
C TYR A 44 -1.07 3.72 12.69
N LEU A 45 -0.83 2.42 12.49
CA LEU A 45 -1.88 1.48 12.07
C LEU A 45 -3.04 1.44 13.08
N ASP A 46 -2.75 1.51 14.38
CA ASP A 46 -3.78 1.50 15.42
C ASP A 46 -4.61 2.80 15.40
N THR A 47 -3.95 3.93 15.14
CA THR A 47 -4.62 5.22 14.96
C THR A 47 -5.53 5.20 13.74
N MET A 48 -5.03 4.69 12.63
CA MET A 48 -5.80 4.62 11.39
C MET A 48 -6.95 3.60 11.50
N SER A 49 -6.74 2.46 12.17
CA SER A 49 -7.80 1.46 12.37
C SER A 49 -9.01 2.04 13.11
N ARG A 50 -8.75 2.80 14.18
CA ARG A 50 -9.83 3.51 14.92
C ARG A 50 -10.55 4.54 14.05
N TRP A 51 -9.80 5.29 13.24
CA TRP A 51 -10.40 6.27 12.35
C TRP A 51 -11.29 5.59 11.29
N LEU A 52 -10.82 4.51 10.67
CA LEU A 52 -11.60 3.74 9.69
C LEU A 52 -12.89 3.17 10.30
N GLU A 53 -12.81 2.59 11.49
CA GLU A 53 -13.98 2.06 12.21
C GLU A 53 -15.03 3.14 12.48
N ASN A 54 -14.59 4.31 12.97
CA ASN A 54 -15.48 5.45 13.24
C ASN A 54 -16.14 6.03 11.97
N HIS A 55 -15.59 5.73 10.79
CA HIS A 55 -16.10 6.23 9.50
C HIS A 55 -16.76 5.14 8.65
N GLY A 56 -17.02 3.97 9.23
CA GLY A 56 -17.67 2.85 8.56
C GLY A 56 -16.88 2.25 7.40
N MET A 57 -15.55 2.42 7.41
CA MET A 57 -14.67 1.85 6.41
C MET A 57 -14.14 0.47 6.82
N PRO A 58 -13.70 -0.37 5.87
CA PRO A 58 -13.16 -1.69 6.18
C PRO A 58 -11.93 -1.62 7.09
N ALA A 59 -11.78 -2.65 7.93
CA ALA A 59 -10.60 -2.81 8.76
C ALA A 59 -9.34 -3.10 7.91
N ILE A 60 -8.17 -2.72 8.44
CA ILE A 60 -6.89 -3.01 7.80
C ILE A 60 -6.57 -4.50 7.92
N THR A 61 -6.50 -5.19 6.80
CA THR A 61 -6.04 -6.58 6.71
C THR A 61 -4.52 -6.61 6.54
N ARG A 62 -3.81 -7.17 7.52
CA ARG A 62 -2.34 -7.33 7.45
C ARG A 62 -1.98 -8.60 6.69
N VAL A 63 -1.09 -8.48 5.71
CA VAL A 63 -0.55 -9.59 4.92
C VAL A 63 0.98 -9.55 4.93
N TRP A 64 1.62 -10.71 4.76
CA TRP A 64 3.08 -10.83 4.82
C TRP A 64 3.59 -11.91 3.87
N TYR A 65 4.86 -11.85 3.59
CA TYR A 65 5.52 -12.86 2.77
C TYR A 65 5.67 -14.18 3.57
N THR A 66 5.30 -15.28 2.91
CA THR A 66 5.48 -16.64 3.42
C THR A 66 6.36 -17.44 2.48
N GLU A 67 7.29 -18.20 3.01
CA GLU A 67 8.09 -19.17 2.28
C GLU A 67 7.24 -20.36 1.79
N LYS A 68 7.83 -21.25 0.98
CA LYS A 68 7.12 -22.45 0.47
C LYS A 68 6.67 -23.40 1.58
N ASN A 69 7.37 -23.41 2.71
CA ASN A 69 7.02 -24.19 3.91
C ASN A 69 5.90 -23.55 4.74
N GLY A 70 5.31 -22.42 4.31
CA GLY A 70 4.25 -21.70 5.01
C GLY A 70 4.73 -20.76 6.11
N GLN A 71 6.02 -20.73 6.45
CA GLN A 71 6.56 -19.84 7.49
C GLN A 71 6.63 -18.40 7.01
N ARG A 72 6.30 -17.45 7.89
CA ARG A 72 6.53 -16.03 7.64
C ARG A 72 8.03 -15.75 7.58
N LEU A 73 8.46 -15.04 6.55
CA LEU A 73 9.82 -14.51 6.43
C LEU A 73 9.77 -13.00 6.43
N THR A 74 10.40 -12.37 7.43
CA THR A 74 10.54 -10.91 7.45
C THR A 74 11.68 -10.47 6.55
N LEU A 75 11.65 -9.21 6.10
CA LEU A 75 12.74 -8.64 5.31
C LEU A 75 14.05 -8.57 6.11
N GLU A 76 13.97 -8.32 7.41
CA GLU A 76 15.12 -8.36 8.30
C GLU A 76 15.76 -9.74 8.33
N GLN A 77 14.98 -10.80 8.56
CA GLN A 77 15.46 -12.18 8.54
C GLN A 77 16.10 -12.55 7.20
N GLU A 78 15.50 -12.10 6.09
CA GLU A 78 16.07 -12.32 4.77
C GLU A 78 17.43 -11.66 4.61
N CYS A 79 17.57 -10.40 5.04
CA CYS A 79 18.83 -9.66 5.00
C CYS A 79 19.90 -10.30 5.88
N LEU A 80 19.54 -10.75 7.08
CA LEU A 80 20.46 -11.46 7.98
C LEU A 80 20.92 -12.79 7.39
N ARG A 81 20.02 -13.57 6.79
CA ARG A 81 20.37 -14.84 6.11
C ARG A 81 21.31 -14.63 4.92
N SER A 82 21.12 -13.56 4.16
CA SER A 82 21.93 -13.27 2.97
C SER A 82 23.20 -12.47 3.25
N GLY A 83 23.35 -11.91 4.45
CA GLY A 83 24.43 -11.00 4.80
C GLY A 83 24.40 -9.68 4.03
N THR A 84 23.27 -9.30 3.41
CA THR A 84 23.18 -8.14 2.52
C THR A 84 21.92 -7.31 2.80
N LEU A 85 22.05 -5.99 2.66
CA LEU A 85 20.89 -5.09 2.64
C LEU A 85 20.13 -5.20 1.31
N PRO A 86 18.85 -4.76 1.27
CA PRO A 86 18.11 -4.73 0.01
C PRO A 86 18.81 -3.88 -1.04
N SER A 87 19.03 -4.45 -2.22
CA SER A 87 19.63 -3.72 -3.33
C SER A 87 18.72 -2.60 -3.80
N ILE A 88 19.30 -1.43 -4.04
CA ILE A 88 18.67 -0.27 -4.70
C ILE A 88 19.26 -0.02 -6.09
N ALA A 89 20.19 -0.88 -6.53
CA ALA A 89 20.80 -0.81 -7.84
C ALA A 89 19.73 -0.91 -8.94
N TYR A 90 19.96 -0.24 -10.06
CA TYR A 90 19.11 -0.28 -11.25
C TYR A 90 17.69 0.27 -11.06
N GLY A 91 17.44 1.05 -10.01
CA GLY A 91 16.11 1.62 -9.73
C GLY A 91 15.04 0.59 -9.35
N TYR A 92 15.41 -0.66 -9.17
CA TYR A 92 14.51 -1.78 -8.97
C TYR A 92 14.54 -2.27 -7.52
N LYS A 93 13.39 -2.19 -6.85
CA LYS A 93 13.25 -2.56 -5.42
C LYS A 93 12.68 -3.98 -5.28
N LYS A 94 13.53 -5.01 -5.43
CA LYS A 94 13.12 -6.42 -5.25
C LYS A 94 12.42 -6.67 -3.90
N CYS A 95 12.88 -6.02 -2.82
CA CYS A 95 12.25 -6.11 -1.52
C CYS A 95 10.78 -5.65 -1.53
N SER A 96 10.46 -4.57 -2.26
CA SER A 96 9.09 -4.09 -2.38
C SER A 96 8.21 -5.10 -3.12
N LEU A 97 8.68 -5.68 -4.21
CA LEU A 97 7.92 -6.69 -4.95
C LEU A 97 7.68 -7.94 -4.08
N LYS A 98 8.71 -8.44 -3.41
CA LYS A 98 8.62 -9.67 -2.63
C LYS A 98 7.81 -9.50 -1.34
N HIS A 99 8.06 -8.42 -0.58
CA HIS A 99 7.48 -8.25 0.75
C HIS A 99 6.25 -7.33 0.80
N LYS A 100 5.95 -6.58 -0.28
CA LYS A 100 4.76 -5.71 -0.32
C LYS A 100 3.78 -6.09 -1.43
N VAL A 101 4.22 -6.25 -2.67
CA VAL A 101 3.30 -6.56 -3.78
C VAL A 101 2.84 -8.01 -3.73
N ALA A 102 3.78 -8.97 -3.70
CA ALA A 102 3.46 -10.40 -3.77
C ALA A 102 2.52 -10.89 -2.65
N PRO A 103 2.64 -10.47 -1.36
CA PRO A 103 1.70 -10.85 -0.32
C PRO A 103 0.28 -10.36 -0.58
N GLN A 104 0.10 -9.12 -1.05
CA GLN A 104 -1.21 -8.58 -1.40
C GLN A 104 -1.85 -9.36 -2.55
N GLU A 105 -1.07 -9.64 -3.60
CA GLU A 105 -1.56 -10.44 -4.72
C GLU A 105 -1.88 -11.88 -4.32
N LYS A 106 -1.07 -12.49 -3.43
CA LYS A 106 -1.34 -13.82 -2.89
C LYS A 106 -2.64 -13.80 -2.11
N PHE A 107 -2.88 -12.79 -1.28
CA PHE A 107 -4.14 -12.66 -0.53
C PHE A 107 -5.33 -12.54 -1.48
N CYS A 108 -5.29 -11.61 -2.44
CA CYS A 108 -6.38 -11.41 -3.40
C CYS A 108 -6.71 -12.68 -4.21
N ARG A 109 -5.69 -13.49 -4.54
CA ARG A 109 -5.89 -14.76 -5.26
C ARG A 109 -6.67 -15.83 -4.47
N HIS A 110 -6.78 -15.67 -3.14
CA HIS A 110 -7.52 -16.58 -2.26
C HIS A 110 -8.70 -15.89 -1.57
N TYR A 111 -8.96 -14.63 -1.88
CA TYR A 111 -10.06 -13.86 -1.34
C TYR A 111 -11.28 -13.96 -2.26
N GLN A 112 -12.35 -14.59 -1.76
CA GLN A 112 -13.50 -14.96 -2.59
C GLN A 112 -14.08 -13.79 -3.41
N PRO A 113 -14.28 -12.57 -2.86
CA PRO A 113 -14.82 -11.46 -3.65
C PRO A 113 -13.93 -11.05 -4.85
N CYS A 114 -12.61 -11.23 -4.74
CA CYS A 114 -11.71 -10.99 -5.88
C CYS A 114 -11.82 -12.11 -6.92
N ILE A 115 -11.96 -13.36 -6.47
CA ILE A 115 -12.16 -14.53 -7.35
C ILE A 115 -13.46 -14.35 -8.13
N ASP A 116 -14.55 -14.04 -7.44
CA ASP A 116 -15.88 -13.84 -8.03
C ASP A 116 -15.88 -12.74 -9.09
N ALA A 117 -15.16 -11.63 -8.87
CA ALA A 117 -14.99 -10.57 -9.85
C ALA A 117 -14.26 -11.09 -11.12
N TRP A 118 -13.15 -11.79 -10.94
CA TRP A 118 -12.37 -12.33 -12.06
C TRP A 118 -13.13 -13.41 -12.84
N GLU A 119 -13.91 -14.26 -12.18
CA GLU A 119 -14.76 -15.28 -12.82
C GLU A 119 -15.87 -14.65 -13.68
N LYS A 120 -16.34 -13.45 -13.30
CA LYS A 120 -17.27 -12.65 -14.09
C LYS A 120 -16.60 -11.88 -15.24
N GLY A 121 -15.27 -11.99 -15.37
CA GLY A 121 -14.49 -11.21 -16.34
C GLY A 121 -14.26 -9.76 -15.95
N GLU A 122 -14.56 -9.38 -14.69
CA GLU A 122 -14.34 -8.04 -14.16
C GLU A 122 -12.93 -7.89 -13.60
N LYS A 123 -12.36 -6.70 -13.70
CA LYS A 123 -11.10 -6.38 -13.03
C LYS A 123 -11.36 -5.90 -11.61
N VAL A 124 -10.49 -6.30 -10.69
CA VAL A 124 -10.43 -5.71 -9.34
C VAL A 124 -9.78 -4.34 -9.43
N VAL A 125 -10.47 -3.29 -8.97
CA VAL A 125 -9.90 -1.94 -8.89
C VAL A 125 -8.91 -1.89 -7.75
N LYS A 126 -7.70 -1.38 -8.00
CA LYS A 126 -6.64 -1.24 -7.01
C LYS A 126 -6.19 0.21 -6.90
N PHE A 127 -6.58 0.86 -5.80
CA PHE A 127 -6.17 2.23 -5.50
C PHE A 127 -4.73 2.30 -4.98
N ILE A 128 -3.94 3.18 -5.59
CA ILE A 128 -2.52 3.39 -5.29
C ILE A 128 -2.28 4.86 -4.97
N GLY A 129 -1.69 5.13 -3.80
CA GLY A 129 -1.43 6.48 -3.32
C GLY A 129 -0.12 7.05 -3.87
N TYR A 130 -0.16 7.59 -5.09
CA TYR A 130 0.87 8.46 -5.63
C TYR A 130 0.34 9.89 -5.59
N ASP A 131 1.06 10.82 -4.95
CA ASP A 131 0.68 12.23 -4.96
C ASP A 131 0.98 12.88 -6.33
N ALA A 132 0.40 14.05 -6.59
CA ALA A 132 0.52 14.75 -7.88
C ALA A 132 1.97 15.08 -8.29
N GLY A 133 2.93 15.05 -7.34
CA GLY A 133 4.36 15.24 -7.63
C GLY A 133 5.07 13.97 -8.09
N GLU A 134 4.41 12.82 -8.08
CA GLU A 134 5.01 11.51 -8.45
C GLU A 134 4.74 11.11 -9.92
N GLU A 135 4.56 12.06 -10.82
CA GLU A 135 4.23 11.85 -12.25
C GLU A 135 5.16 10.82 -12.94
N ARG A 136 6.47 10.95 -12.71
CA ARG A 136 7.45 10.00 -13.27
C ARG A 136 7.18 8.56 -12.82
N ARG A 137 6.67 8.40 -11.62
CA ARG A 137 6.37 7.09 -11.04
C ARG A 137 5.12 6.49 -11.69
N LEU A 138 4.12 7.32 -11.96
CA LEU A 138 2.93 6.95 -12.72
C LEU A 138 3.31 6.54 -14.16
N LEU A 139 4.06 7.37 -14.88
CA LEU A 139 4.48 7.07 -16.26
C LEU A 139 5.23 5.75 -16.37
N ASN A 140 6.04 5.38 -15.38
CA ASN A 140 6.71 4.09 -15.34
C ASN A 140 5.76 2.91 -15.03
N ALA A 141 4.65 3.15 -14.35
CA ALA A 141 3.67 2.11 -14.00
C ALA A 141 2.68 1.83 -15.14
N LEU A 142 2.25 2.85 -15.87
CA LEU A 142 1.19 2.78 -16.90
C LEU A 142 1.36 1.64 -17.91
N PRO A 143 2.56 1.37 -18.50
CA PRO A 143 2.71 0.28 -19.48
C PRO A 143 2.39 -1.10 -18.90
N HIS A 144 2.72 -1.31 -17.62
CA HIS A 144 2.41 -2.56 -16.91
C HIS A 144 0.93 -2.63 -16.51
N ASP A 145 0.35 -1.49 -16.12
CA ASP A 145 -1.04 -1.39 -15.67
C ASP A 145 -2.01 -1.67 -16.81
N LEU A 146 -1.72 -1.15 -18.01
CA LEU A 146 -2.53 -1.39 -19.21
C LEU A 146 -2.56 -2.88 -19.62
N GLN A 147 -1.49 -3.61 -19.34
CA GLN A 147 -1.38 -5.04 -19.64
C GLN A 147 -1.96 -5.95 -18.55
N ASP A 148 -2.27 -5.40 -17.37
CA ASP A 148 -2.78 -6.18 -16.25
C ASP A 148 -4.21 -6.67 -16.56
N LYS A 149 -4.39 -8.00 -16.61
CA LYS A 149 -5.67 -8.63 -16.92
C LYS A 149 -6.57 -8.77 -15.69
N LYS A 150 -6.02 -8.69 -14.49
CA LYS A 150 -6.72 -8.91 -13.22
C LYS A 150 -7.06 -7.63 -12.48
N TYR A 151 -6.22 -6.60 -12.62
CA TYR A 151 -6.39 -5.36 -11.89
C TYR A 151 -6.56 -4.18 -12.84
N GLN A 152 -7.42 -3.26 -12.42
CA GLN A 152 -7.49 -1.89 -12.91
C GLN A 152 -6.88 -1.01 -11.82
N LYS A 153 -5.71 -0.43 -12.09
CA LYS A 153 -5.07 0.46 -11.11
C LYS A 153 -5.56 1.88 -11.30
N GLU A 154 -5.87 2.53 -10.20
CA GLU A 154 -6.31 3.91 -10.14
C GLU A 154 -5.44 4.70 -9.17
N TYR A 155 -5.28 5.98 -9.45
CA TYR A 155 -4.39 6.89 -8.76
C TYR A 155 -5.14 8.13 -8.27
N PRO A 156 -6.03 8.00 -7.28
CA PRO A 156 -6.99 9.05 -6.90
C PRO A 156 -6.33 10.37 -6.52
N LEU A 157 -5.19 10.36 -5.84
CA LEU A 157 -4.50 11.59 -5.46
C LEU A 157 -4.02 12.40 -6.68
N MET A 158 -3.62 11.72 -7.76
CA MET A 158 -3.26 12.36 -9.01
C MET A 158 -4.48 12.92 -9.73
N GLU A 159 -5.58 12.18 -9.76
CA GLU A 159 -6.85 12.61 -10.35
C GLU A 159 -7.41 13.84 -9.63
N TRP A 160 -7.31 13.88 -8.30
CA TRP A 160 -7.70 15.04 -7.50
C TRP A 160 -6.68 16.18 -7.52
N GLY A 161 -5.51 15.99 -8.14
CA GLY A 161 -4.43 16.98 -8.18
C GLY A 161 -3.78 17.23 -6.81
N TRP A 162 -3.89 16.28 -5.87
CA TRP A 162 -3.36 16.45 -4.51
C TRP A 162 -1.84 16.32 -4.48
N SER A 163 -1.19 17.43 -4.20
CA SER A 163 0.24 17.46 -3.89
C SER A 163 0.51 16.93 -2.48
N ARG A 164 1.78 16.77 -2.14
CA ARG A 164 2.20 16.40 -0.77
C ARG A 164 1.62 17.33 0.30
N LYS A 165 1.47 18.62 0.01
CA LYS A 165 0.88 19.60 0.94
C LYS A 165 -0.60 19.36 1.13
N ASP A 166 -1.33 19.08 0.05
CA ASP A 166 -2.76 18.79 0.09
C ASP A 166 -3.03 17.49 0.85
N CYS A 167 -2.19 16.46 0.65
CA CYS A 167 -2.25 15.22 1.41
C CYS A 167 -2.08 15.46 2.93
N ILE A 168 -1.11 16.29 3.31
CA ILE A 168 -0.88 16.67 4.72
C ILE A 168 -2.10 17.40 5.28
N GLN A 169 -2.64 18.36 4.51
CA GLN A 169 -3.81 19.13 4.92
C GLN A 169 -5.04 18.23 5.07
N ALA A 170 -5.30 17.35 4.13
CA ALA A 170 -6.41 16.41 4.18
C ALA A 170 -6.39 15.51 5.43
N ILE A 171 -5.21 15.04 5.83
CA ILE A 171 -5.03 14.24 7.05
C ILE A 171 -5.35 15.08 8.30
N ARG A 172 -4.86 16.31 8.38
CA ARG A 172 -5.13 17.23 9.51
C ARG A 172 -6.61 17.55 9.61
N ASP A 173 -7.26 17.87 8.51
CA ASP A 173 -8.69 18.18 8.44
C ASP A 173 -9.57 16.98 8.82
N ALA A 174 -9.04 15.76 8.71
CA ALA A 174 -9.68 14.53 9.18
C ALA A 174 -9.47 14.27 10.68
N GLY A 175 -8.81 15.20 11.40
CA GLY A 175 -8.49 15.04 12.83
C GLY A 175 -7.42 13.99 13.11
N LEU A 176 -6.66 13.58 12.10
CA LEU A 176 -5.59 12.58 12.24
C LEU A 176 -4.24 13.24 12.50
N PRO A 177 -3.39 12.67 13.36
CA PRO A 177 -1.99 13.05 13.44
C PRO A 177 -1.29 12.66 12.12
N LEU A 178 -0.22 13.37 11.76
CA LEU A 178 0.54 13.02 10.58
C LEU A 178 1.31 11.71 10.81
N PRO A 179 1.24 10.76 9.87
CA PRO A 179 2.10 9.58 9.91
C PRO A 179 3.56 9.98 9.70
N GLY A 180 4.46 9.26 10.31
CA GLY A 180 5.87 9.32 9.98
C GLY A 180 6.13 8.79 8.56
N LYS A 181 7.38 8.88 8.11
CA LYS A 181 7.78 8.28 6.84
C LYS A 181 7.74 6.75 6.95
N SER A 182 6.84 6.09 6.22
CA SER A 182 6.80 4.62 6.16
C SER A 182 7.98 4.09 5.37
N SER A 183 8.81 3.30 6.02
CA SER A 183 9.95 2.61 5.42
C SER A 183 10.49 1.58 6.41
N CYS A 184 11.22 0.59 5.91
CA CYS A 184 11.98 -0.29 6.80
C CYS A 184 13.03 0.52 7.55
N PHE A 185 13.27 0.20 8.84
CA PHE A 185 14.19 0.96 9.69
C PHE A 185 15.65 0.95 9.20
N PHE A 186 16.02 -0.04 8.39
CA PHE A 186 17.34 -0.17 7.75
C PHE A 186 17.32 0.12 6.24
N CYS A 187 16.27 0.78 5.72
CA CYS A 187 16.11 0.98 4.28
C CYS A 187 17.23 1.84 3.68
N PRO A 188 18.04 1.34 2.74
CA PRO A 188 19.11 2.12 2.12
C PRO A 188 18.60 3.24 1.22
N SER A 189 17.32 3.21 0.83
CA SER A 189 16.66 4.30 0.07
C SER A 189 16.08 5.39 0.96
N MET A 190 16.17 5.28 2.29
CA MET A 190 15.68 6.30 3.20
C MET A 190 16.66 7.48 3.18
N LYS A 191 16.20 8.63 2.68
CA LYS A 191 16.96 9.88 2.85
C LYS A 191 16.89 10.26 4.33
N ARG A 192 18.05 10.50 4.92
CA ARG A 192 18.20 11.10 6.27
C ARG A 192 17.77 12.54 6.26
#